data_aa4aefca2a4b4eac79e7805d196c7df7
#
_entry.id   aa4aefca2a4b4eac79e7805d196c7df7
#
_cell.length_a   1.000
_cell.length_b   1.000
_cell.length_c   1.000
_cell.angle_alpha   90.00
_cell.angle_beta   90.00
_cell.angle_gamma   90.00
#
_symmetry.space_group_name_H-M   'P 1'
#
loop_
_entity.id
_entity.type
_entity.pdbx_description
1 polymer ?
#
loop_
_entity_poly.entity_id
_entity_poly.type
_entity_poly.pdbx_seq_one_letter_code
_entity_poly.pdbx_strand_id
1 'polypeptide(L)'
;HDWDICTSARPEETETCFAGHRIIETGLKHGTVTVLEGGEPYEITTYRTEGPYSDSRRPDYVEFVSSLEADLARRDFTMNAIALGLDGSLRDPFGGAGDIKAGVIRCVGEPTQRFQEDGLRVMRALRFAAVLGYEIEEQTAQAIHENRHMLEHVAAERIHVELCKLLVGEKAGDILRQYPDVFCQFWPQLEPLITLEQNNPWHCWGGWEHTIHAVEAAPPELILRLTMLLHDIGKPACKSTDEKGVDHFYGHPAVSAKLADEMLQSLKFDNKTRERVVTLVEYHDVQIPNRERSVHKWLGRLGPETFFQLLEIKRADGMGQAYELVKDRLAELEEMKSKAEEIIAQGQCVSLKDLAVNGRDVIAAGIAPGPEVGRILNRLLEQVLSESVQNRRETLLSVIADERPNRSN
;
A
#
# COMPACT_ATOMS: atom_id res chain seq x y z
N HIS A 1 -15.75 -16.33 7.48
CA HIS A 1 -14.87 -17.48 7.68
C HIS A 1 -14.47 -17.98 6.30
N ASP A 2 -13.19 -18.17 6.08
CA ASP A 2 -12.62 -18.69 4.83
C ASP A 2 -12.37 -20.19 5.03
N TRP A 3 -13.19 -21.03 4.37
CA TRP A 3 -13.09 -22.49 4.47
C TRP A 3 -12.54 -23.07 3.19
N ASP A 4 -11.29 -23.55 3.25
CA ASP A 4 -10.68 -24.36 2.20
C ASP A 4 -11.06 -25.84 2.41
N ILE A 5 -12.00 -26.35 1.62
CA ILE A 5 -12.43 -27.74 1.69
C ILE A 5 -11.67 -28.53 0.62
N CYS A 6 -11.06 -29.66 0.99
CA CYS A 6 -10.40 -30.54 0.06
C CYS A 6 -11.00 -31.97 0.11
N THR A 7 -11.07 -32.63 -1.05
CA THR A 7 -11.74 -33.92 -1.19
C THR A 7 -11.04 -34.84 -2.21
N SER A 8 -11.23 -36.14 -2.09
CA SER A 8 -10.84 -37.11 -3.13
C SER A 8 -11.86 -37.18 -4.28
N ALA A 9 -13.07 -36.62 -4.10
CA ALA A 9 -14.08 -36.56 -5.14
C ALA A 9 -13.60 -35.70 -6.31
N ARG A 10 -13.84 -36.13 -7.54
CA ARG A 10 -13.56 -35.34 -8.74
C ARG A 10 -14.55 -34.18 -8.87
N PRO A 11 -14.21 -33.13 -9.63
CA PRO A 11 -15.11 -31.97 -9.79
C PRO A 11 -16.52 -32.36 -10.21
N GLU A 12 -16.67 -33.32 -11.15
CA GLU A 12 -17.97 -33.79 -11.65
C GLU A 12 -18.77 -34.54 -10.57
N GLU A 13 -18.08 -35.25 -9.67
CA GLU A 13 -18.71 -35.94 -8.53
C GLU A 13 -19.16 -34.90 -7.48
N THR A 14 -18.36 -33.85 -7.25
CA THR A 14 -18.71 -32.75 -6.37
C THR A 14 -19.94 -31.98 -6.91
N GLU A 15 -19.96 -31.66 -8.20
CA GLU A 15 -21.12 -31.02 -8.86
C GLU A 15 -22.40 -31.87 -8.73
N THR A 16 -22.25 -33.19 -8.94
CA THR A 16 -23.39 -34.13 -8.79
C THR A 16 -23.90 -34.16 -7.36
N CYS A 17 -23.01 -34.16 -6.39
CA CYS A 17 -23.38 -34.13 -4.95
C CYS A 17 -24.16 -32.88 -4.58
N PHE A 18 -23.81 -31.74 -5.17
CA PHE A 18 -24.41 -30.44 -4.92
C PHE A 18 -25.37 -29.97 -6.03
N ALA A 19 -25.95 -30.87 -6.81
CA ALA A 19 -26.84 -30.53 -7.94
C ALA A 19 -28.06 -29.67 -7.57
N GLY A 20 -28.44 -29.61 -6.29
CA GLY A 20 -29.51 -28.70 -5.78
C GLY A 20 -29.06 -27.32 -5.36
N HIS A 21 -27.75 -27.02 -5.45
CA HIS A 21 -27.16 -25.76 -5.02
C HIS A 21 -26.68 -24.95 -6.23
N ARG A 22 -26.47 -23.64 -6.00
CA ARG A 22 -25.84 -22.81 -7.04
C ARG A 22 -24.33 -23.08 -7.06
N ILE A 23 -23.83 -23.52 -8.19
CA ILE A 23 -22.41 -23.85 -8.42
C ILE A 23 -21.78 -22.78 -9.30
N ILE A 24 -20.52 -22.43 -9.01
CA ILE A 24 -19.68 -21.53 -9.80
C ILE A 24 -18.47 -22.35 -10.28
N GLU A 25 -18.33 -22.49 -11.60
CA GLU A 25 -17.37 -23.39 -12.25
C GLU A 25 -16.02 -22.75 -12.61
N THR A 26 -15.73 -21.54 -12.11
CA THR A 26 -14.53 -20.77 -12.51
C THR A 26 -13.20 -21.46 -12.21
N GLY A 27 -13.18 -22.43 -11.31
CA GLY A 27 -12.00 -23.19 -10.87
C GLY A 27 -11.86 -24.61 -11.43
N LEU A 28 -12.80 -25.11 -12.24
CA LEU A 28 -12.87 -26.51 -12.67
C LEU A 28 -11.58 -27.06 -13.27
N LYS A 29 -10.91 -26.30 -14.12
CA LYS A 29 -9.62 -26.68 -14.74
C LYS A 29 -8.53 -26.98 -13.71
N HIS A 30 -8.67 -26.46 -12.51
CA HIS A 30 -7.74 -26.67 -11.40
C HIS A 30 -8.33 -27.54 -10.28
N GLY A 31 -9.49 -28.15 -10.53
CA GLY A 31 -10.13 -29.07 -9.59
C GLY A 31 -10.94 -28.37 -8.49
N THR A 32 -11.23 -27.07 -8.59
CA THR A 32 -12.01 -26.33 -7.60
C THR A 32 -13.42 -26.08 -8.09
N VAL A 33 -14.40 -26.45 -7.26
CA VAL A 33 -15.84 -26.17 -7.43
C VAL A 33 -16.24 -25.24 -6.30
N THR A 34 -16.86 -24.10 -6.62
CA THR A 34 -17.41 -23.21 -5.59
C THR A 34 -18.91 -23.45 -5.45
N VAL A 35 -19.34 -23.86 -4.27
CA VAL A 35 -20.76 -24.11 -3.94
C VAL A 35 -21.27 -22.94 -3.10
N LEU A 36 -22.42 -22.37 -3.47
CA LEU A 36 -23.09 -21.35 -2.69
C LEU A 36 -24.14 -21.98 -1.78
N GLU A 37 -23.94 -21.89 -0.46
CA GLU A 37 -24.88 -22.35 0.54
C GLU A 37 -25.25 -21.21 1.50
N GLY A 38 -26.54 -20.94 1.67
CA GLY A 38 -26.98 -19.82 2.52
C GLY A 38 -26.51 -18.44 2.08
N GLY A 39 -26.04 -18.30 0.83
CA GLY A 39 -25.44 -17.07 0.30
C GLY A 39 -23.92 -16.97 0.50
N GLU A 40 -23.32 -17.90 1.21
CA GLU A 40 -21.86 -17.97 1.45
C GLU A 40 -21.19 -18.91 0.44
N PRO A 41 -20.03 -18.56 -0.10
CA PRO A 41 -19.25 -19.41 -1.00
C PRO A 41 -18.38 -20.40 -0.22
N TYR A 42 -18.39 -21.66 -0.65
CA TYR A 42 -17.52 -22.72 -0.17
C TYR A 42 -16.70 -23.27 -1.34
N GLU A 43 -15.38 -23.14 -1.26
CA GLU A 43 -14.47 -23.68 -2.26
C GLU A 43 -14.11 -25.12 -1.91
N ILE A 44 -14.45 -26.05 -2.81
CA ILE A 44 -14.18 -27.48 -2.68
C ILE A 44 -13.19 -27.87 -3.75
N THR A 45 -11.97 -28.25 -3.35
CA THR A 45 -10.88 -28.59 -4.26
C THR A 45 -10.59 -30.10 -4.22
N THR A 46 -10.58 -30.74 -5.39
CA THR A 46 -10.14 -32.12 -5.55
C THR A 46 -8.65 -32.26 -5.25
N TYR A 47 -8.24 -33.29 -4.51
CA TYR A 47 -6.81 -33.59 -4.29
C TYR A 47 -6.11 -33.74 -5.63
N ARG A 48 -4.96 -33.08 -5.75
CA ARG A 48 -4.21 -33.06 -6.99
C ARG A 48 -2.71 -33.01 -6.76
N THR A 49 -1.99 -33.53 -7.72
CA THR A 49 -0.58 -33.23 -7.94
C THR A 49 -0.45 -32.25 -9.11
N GLU A 50 0.68 -31.61 -9.21
CA GLU A 50 0.95 -30.62 -10.22
C GLU A 50 2.12 -31.07 -11.08
N GLY A 51 1.97 -30.96 -12.41
CA GLY A 51 3.04 -31.21 -13.37
C GLY A 51 4.14 -30.13 -13.31
N PRO A 52 5.11 -30.19 -14.22
CA PRO A 52 6.10 -29.13 -14.32
C PRO A 52 5.47 -27.76 -14.55
N TYR A 53 6.23 -26.72 -14.23
CA TYR A 53 5.80 -25.33 -14.35
C TYR A 53 6.63 -24.64 -15.43
N SER A 54 6.19 -24.69 -16.69
CA SER A 54 6.91 -24.07 -17.81
C SER A 54 6.91 -22.54 -17.74
N ASP A 55 5.90 -21.93 -17.10
CA ASP A 55 5.75 -20.50 -16.97
C ASP A 55 6.05 -19.97 -15.54
N SER A 56 6.61 -20.82 -14.67
CA SER A 56 6.91 -20.50 -13.25
C SER A 56 5.71 -19.91 -12.47
N ARG A 57 4.48 -20.25 -12.91
CA ARG A 57 3.24 -19.74 -12.33
C ARG A 57 2.16 -20.78 -12.21
N ARG A 58 1.97 -21.57 -13.29
CA ARG A 58 0.90 -22.57 -13.38
C ARG A 58 1.51 -23.89 -13.76
N PRO A 59 1.05 -24.98 -13.14
CA PRO A 59 1.44 -26.28 -13.63
C PRO A 59 0.90 -26.46 -15.06
N ASP A 60 1.71 -27.08 -15.92
CA ASP A 60 1.32 -27.37 -17.30
C ASP A 60 0.07 -28.24 -17.35
N TYR A 61 -0.07 -29.12 -16.35
CA TYR A 61 -1.26 -29.91 -16.11
C TYR A 61 -1.42 -30.22 -14.62
N VAL A 62 -2.63 -30.54 -14.22
CA VAL A 62 -2.94 -31.07 -12.90
C VAL A 62 -3.41 -32.52 -13.04
N GLU A 63 -3.01 -33.38 -12.12
CA GLU A 63 -3.47 -34.75 -12.04
C GLU A 63 -4.26 -34.94 -10.74
N PHE A 64 -5.51 -35.37 -10.87
CA PHE A 64 -6.35 -35.62 -9.70
C PHE A 64 -5.94 -36.95 -9.06
N VAL A 65 -5.68 -36.90 -7.76
CA VAL A 65 -5.20 -38.02 -6.96
C VAL A 65 -6.17 -38.32 -5.80
N SER A 66 -6.07 -39.51 -5.24
CA SER A 66 -6.86 -39.90 -4.05
C SER A 66 -6.10 -39.67 -2.73
N SER A 67 -4.82 -39.28 -2.80
CA SER A 67 -3.98 -39.10 -1.63
C SER A 67 -4.01 -37.64 -1.16
N LEU A 68 -4.53 -37.40 0.04
CA LEU A 68 -4.46 -36.14 0.73
C LEU A 68 -3.01 -35.68 0.95
N GLU A 69 -2.11 -36.61 1.30
CA GLU A 69 -0.70 -36.29 1.53
C GLU A 69 -0.02 -35.75 0.27
N ALA A 70 -0.35 -36.32 -0.91
CA ALA A 70 0.16 -35.78 -2.17
C ALA A 70 -0.35 -34.39 -2.48
N ASP A 71 -1.60 -34.06 -2.14
CA ASP A 71 -2.13 -32.68 -2.26
C ASP A 71 -1.46 -31.71 -1.28
N LEU A 72 -1.24 -32.13 -0.03
CA LEU A 72 -0.55 -31.30 0.96
C LEU A 72 0.92 -31.07 0.59
N ALA A 73 1.59 -32.04 -0.05
CA ALA A 73 3.00 -31.95 -0.43
C ALA A 73 3.31 -30.88 -1.48
N ARG A 74 2.34 -30.46 -2.31
CA ARG A 74 2.51 -29.41 -3.32
C ARG A 74 2.31 -28.00 -2.77
N ARG A 75 1.83 -27.85 -1.53
CA ARG A 75 1.53 -26.55 -0.92
C ARG A 75 2.82 -25.77 -0.62
N ASP A 76 2.67 -24.48 -0.36
CA ASP A 76 3.80 -23.58 -0.16
C ASP A 76 4.52 -23.81 1.18
N PHE A 77 3.80 -23.71 2.30
CA PHE A 77 4.37 -23.75 3.65
C PHE A 77 3.71 -24.83 4.50
N THR A 78 4.49 -25.39 5.43
CA THR A 78 4.04 -26.44 6.35
C THR A 78 2.78 -26.05 7.12
N MET A 79 2.69 -24.79 7.57
CA MET A 79 1.52 -24.26 8.27
C MET A 79 0.24 -24.25 7.42
N ASN A 80 0.36 -24.26 6.09
CA ASN A 80 -0.74 -24.31 5.13
C ASN A 80 -0.98 -25.76 4.60
N ALA A 81 -0.17 -26.73 5.06
CA ALA A 81 -0.23 -28.14 4.63
C ALA A 81 -0.78 -29.05 5.73
N ILE A 82 -1.79 -28.57 6.43
CA ILE A 82 -2.49 -29.27 7.52
C ILE A 82 -3.94 -29.45 7.09
N ALA A 83 -4.51 -30.61 7.34
CA ALA A 83 -5.92 -30.87 7.10
C ALA A 83 -6.61 -31.41 8.36
N LEU A 84 -7.85 -30.98 8.59
CA LEU A 84 -8.72 -31.45 9.65
C LEU A 84 -9.83 -32.34 9.03
N GLY A 85 -9.88 -33.61 9.44
CA GLY A 85 -10.94 -34.52 9.03
C GLY A 85 -12.27 -34.19 9.70
N LEU A 86 -13.38 -34.59 9.09
CA LEU A 86 -14.72 -34.43 9.66
C LEU A 86 -14.91 -35.16 10.99
N ASP A 87 -14.09 -36.18 11.23
CA ASP A 87 -14.02 -36.95 12.48
C ASP A 87 -13.15 -36.25 13.56
N GLY A 88 -12.62 -35.05 13.27
CA GLY A 88 -11.70 -34.33 14.14
C GLY A 88 -10.26 -34.81 14.07
N SER A 89 -9.92 -35.77 13.21
CA SER A 89 -8.53 -36.21 13.02
C SER A 89 -7.69 -35.16 12.33
N LEU A 90 -6.53 -34.84 12.92
CA LEU A 90 -5.56 -33.93 12.32
C LEU A 90 -4.60 -34.71 11.41
N ARG A 91 -4.41 -34.25 10.19
CA ARG A 91 -3.43 -34.74 9.23
C ARG A 91 -2.39 -33.66 8.99
N ASP A 92 -1.20 -33.88 9.52
CA ASP A 92 -0.07 -32.95 9.49
C ASP A 92 1.23 -33.68 9.12
N PRO A 93 1.37 -34.10 7.84
CA PRO A 93 2.51 -34.91 7.41
C PRO A 93 3.85 -34.12 7.41
N PHE A 94 3.79 -32.81 7.44
CA PHE A 94 4.97 -31.93 7.32
C PHE A 94 5.30 -31.16 8.62
N GLY A 95 4.59 -31.42 9.73
CA GLY A 95 4.87 -30.82 11.03
C GLY A 95 4.42 -29.35 11.17
N GLY A 96 3.48 -28.92 10.33
CA GLY A 96 2.99 -27.54 10.30
C GLY A 96 2.38 -27.06 11.61
N ALA A 97 1.70 -27.92 12.37
CA ALA A 97 1.19 -27.57 13.70
C ALA A 97 2.32 -27.25 14.68
N GLY A 98 3.46 -27.93 14.57
CA GLY A 98 4.68 -27.63 15.32
C GLY A 98 5.25 -26.26 14.92
N ASP A 99 5.33 -25.98 13.63
CA ASP A 99 5.83 -24.71 13.09
C ASP A 99 4.90 -23.52 13.48
N ILE A 100 3.58 -23.71 13.43
CA ILE A 100 2.62 -22.69 13.93
C ILE A 100 2.88 -22.39 15.42
N LYS A 101 3.03 -23.43 16.23
CA LYS A 101 3.28 -23.27 17.68
C LYS A 101 4.62 -22.58 17.96
N ALA A 102 5.63 -22.84 17.12
CA ALA A 102 6.96 -22.24 17.21
C ALA A 102 7.03 -20.84 16.59
N GLY A 103 6.02 -20.41 15.83
CA GLY A 103 6.04 -19.15 15.09
C GLY A 103 7.03 -19.19 13.93
N VAL A 104 7.06 -20.28 13.15
CA VAL A 104 8.03 -20.51 12.07
C VAL A 104 7.32 -20.66 10.72
N ILE A 105 7.87 -20.02 9.69
CA ILE A 105 7.48 -20.19 8.29
C ILE A 105 8.52 -21.08 7.62
N ARG A 106 8.11 -22.26 7.21
CA ARG A 106 8.93 -23.26 6.57
C ARG A 106 8.26 -23.74 5.29
N CYS A 107 9.02 -23.85 4.20
CA CYS A 107 8.54 -24.47 2.97
C CYS A 107 8.20 -25.95 3.17
N VAL A 108 7.23 -26.45 2.43
CA VAL A 108 6.99 -27.89 2.33
C VAL A 108 8.06 -28.51 1.43
N GLY A 109 8.83 -29.45 1.95
CA GLY A 109 9.90 -30.11 1.19
C GLY A 109 11.08 -29.17 0.91
N GLU A 110 11.57 -29.17 -0.34
CA GLU A 110 12.76 -28.40 -0.74
C GLU A 110 12.38 -26.95 -1.11
N PRO A 111 12.87 -25.94 -0.39
CA PRO A 111 12.46 -24.55 -0.59
C PRO A 111 12.76 -24.01 -2.00
N THR A 112 13.95 -24.31 -2.56
CA THR A 112 14.34 -23.88 -3.91
C THR A 112 13.36 -24.42 -4.95
N GLN A 113 12.97 -25.68 -4.85
CA GLN A 113 11.99 -26.26 -5.75
C GLN A 113 10.63 -25.56 -5.63
N ARG A 114 10.18 -25.28 -4.41
CA ARG A 114 8.90 -24.57 -4.16
C ARG A 114 8.87 -23.18 -4.78
N PHE A 115 9.97 -22.42 -4.70
CA PHE A 115 10.06 -21.09 -5.30
C PHE A 115 10.21 -21.12 -6.82
N GLN A 116 10.85 -22.15 -7.38
CA GLN A 116 10.93 -22.34 -8.83
C GLN A 116 9.58 -22.73 -9.45
N GLU A 117 8.72 -23.45 -8.73
CA GLU A 117 7.37 -23.77 -9.19
C GLU A 117 6.47 -22.52 -9.27
N ASP A 118 6.46 -21.68 -8.25
CA ASP A 118 5.74 -20.39 -8.26
C ASP A 118 6.55 -19.32 -7.52
N GLY A 119 7.16 -18.42 -8.28
CA GLY A 119 7.97 -17.31 -7.75
C GLY A 119 7.22 -16.42 -6.77
N LEU A 120 5.87 -16.35 -6.83
CA LEU A 120 5.09 -15.60 -5.85
C LEU A 120 5.25 -16.12 -4.42
N ARG A 121 5.59 -17.41 -4.25
CA ARG A 121 5.81 -18.00 -2.91
C ARG A 121 6.90 -17.25 -2.13
N VAL A 122 7.87 -16.63 -2.81
CA VAL A 122 8.85 -15.70 -2.19
C VAL A 122 8.12 -14.56 -1.48
N MET A 123 7.27 -13.82 -2.18
CA MET A 123 6.50 -12.72 -1.56
C MET A 123 5.51 -13.19 -0.52
N ARG A 124 4.93 -14.39 -0.70
CA ARG A 124 4.01 -14.99 0.28
C ARG A 124 4.71 -15.31 1.59
N ALA A 125 5.95 -15.85 1.56
CA ALA A 125 6.76 -16.08 2.77
C ALA A 125 6.96 -14.77 3.55
N LEU A 126 7.42 -13.72 2.86
CA LEU A 126 7.66 -12.40 3.43
C LEU A 126 6.37 -11.79 4.01
N ARG A 127 5.26 -11.90 3.28
CA ARG A 127 3.95 -11.42 3.74
C ARG A 127 3.48 -12.17 4.99
N PHE A 128 3.60 -13.50 5.04
CA PHE A 128 3.22 -14.26 6.23
C PHE A 128 4.09 -13.87 7.43
N ALA A 129 5.40 -13.72 7.24
CA ALA A 129 6.30 -13.25 8.30
C ALA A 129 5.89 -11.86 8.81
N ALA A 130 5.61 -10.91 7.91
CA ALA A 130 5.21 -9.55 8.27
C ALA A 130 3.87 -9.50 9.03
N VAL A 131 2.89 -10.33 8.62
CA VAL A 131 1.52 -10.30 9.16
C VAL A 131 1.38 -11.12 10.45
N LEU A 132 2.00 -12.30 10.50
CA LEU A 132 1.89 -13.21 11.65
C LEU A 132 2.95 -12.96 12.73
N GLY A 133 4.01 -12.22 12.39
CA GLY A 133 5.16 -12.03 13.27
C GLY A 133 6.00 -13.31 13.44
N TYR A 134 5.94 -14.21 12.46
CA TYR A 134 6.68 -15.47 12.48
C TYR A 134 8.06 -15.30 11.85
N GLU A 135 9.02 -16.06 12.36
CA GLU A 135 10.38 -16.14 11.80
C GLU A 135 10.40 -17.05 10.56
N ILE A 136 11.17 -16.68 9.54
CA ILE A 136 11.39 -17.55 8.39
C ILE A 136 12.53 -18.51 8.72
N GLU A 137 12.29 -19.81 8.53
CA GLU A 137 13.27 -20.87 8.76
C GLU A 137 14.52 -20.66 7.87
N GLU A 138 15.71 -20.97 8.41
CA GLU A 138 17.02 -20.63 7.81
C GLU A 138 17.18 -21.09 6.35
N GLN A 139 16.82 -22.34 6.03
CA GLN A 139 16.93 -22.86 4.65
C GLN A 139 15.92 -22.19 3.72
N THR A 140 14.72 -21.91 4.24
CA THR A 140 13.68 -21.18 3.52
C THR A 140 14.13 -19.74 3.27
N ALA A 141 14.74 -19.06 4.25
CA ALA A 141 15.28 -17.71 4.13
C ALA A 141 16.43 -17.63 3.09
N GLN A 142 17.36 -18.57 3.14
CA GLN A 142 18.42 -18.66 2.16
C GLN A 142 17.87 -18.85 0.75
N ALA A 143 16.93 -19.77 0.57
CA ALA A 143 16.30 -20.03 -0.72
C ALA A 143 15.52 -18.82 -1.25
N ILE A 144 14.92 -17.97 -0.38
CA ILE A 144 14.31 -16.70 -0.78
C ILE A 144 15.31 -15.80 -1.48
N HIS A 145 16.49 -15.56 -0.88
CA HIS A 145 17.55 -14.75 -1.48
C HIS A 145 18.06 -15.32 -2.80
N GLU A 146 18.27 -16.63 -2.87
CA GLU A 146 18.77 -17.33 -4.06
C GLU A 146 17.76 -17.30 -5.22
N ASN A 147 16.47 -17.41 -4.92
CA ASN A 147 15.39 -17.52 -5.92
C ASN A 147 14.58 -16.22 -6.11
N ARG A 148 15.00 -15.07 -5.55
CA ARG A 148 14.27 -13.80 -5.69
C ARG A 148 14.03 -13.39 -7.15
N HIS A 149 14.96 -13.76 -8.06
CA HIS A 149 14.85 -13.49 -9.49
C HIS A 149 13.61 -14.11 -10.13
N MET A 150 13.03 -15.15 -9.52
CA MET A 150 11.78 -15.76 -10.00
C MET A 150 10.60 -14.78 -9.98
N LEU A 151 10.70 -13.68 -9.20
CA LEU A 151 9.67 -12.64 -9.19
C LEU A 151 9.55 -11.90 -10.54
N GLU A 152 10.56 -11.92 -11.39
CA GLU A 152 10.51 -11.35 -12.74
C GLU A 152 9.46 -12.05 -13.63
N HIS A 153 9.13 -13.30 -13.33
CA HIS A 153 8.13 -14.11 -14.05
C HIS A 153 6.74 -14.00 -13.42
N VAL A 154 6.59 -13.30 -12.30
CA VAL A 154 5.30 -13.15 -11.60
C VAL A 154 4.56 -11.91 -12.12
N ALA A 155 3.26 -12.07 -12.39
CA ALA A 155 2.43 -10.96 -12.79
C ALA A 155 2.41 -9.85 -11.72
N ALA A 156 2.54 -8.61 -12.15
CA ALA A 156 2.61 -7.42 -11.29
C ALA A 156 1.44 -7.33 -10.29
N GLU A 157 0.23 -7.70 -10.73
CA GLU A 157 -0.98 -7.69 -9.91
C GLU A 157 -0.90 -8.67 -8.74
N ARG A 158 -0.19 -9.80 -8.92
CA ARG A 158 0.00 -10.79 -7.83
C ARG A 158 1.01 -10.26 -6.80
N ILE A 159 2.12 -9.66 -7.25
CA ILE A 159 3.11 -9.01 -6.38
C ILE A 159 2.45 -7.87 -5.60
N HIS A 160 1.65 -7.04 -6.29
CA HIS A 160 0.86 -5.96 -5.69
C HIS A 160 0.05 -6.43 -4.48
N VAL A 161 -0.73 -7.49 -4.64
CA VAL A 161 -1.61 -8.01 -3.57
C VAL A 161 -0.80 -8.45 -2.35
N GLU A 162 0.31 -9.18 -2.55
CA GLU A 162 1.16 -9.63 -1.45
C GLU A 162 1.88 -8.46 -0.78
N LEU A 163 2.40 -7.49 -1.56
CA LEU A 163 3.07 -6.28 -1.06
C LEU A 163 2.12 -5.43 -0.20
N CYS A 164 0.88 -5.22 -0.65
CA CYS A 164 -0.10 -4.45 0.11
C CYS A 164 -0.39 -5.08 1.48
N LYS A 165 -0.54 -6.41 1.53
CA LYS A 165 -0.75 -7.14 2.78
C LYS A 165 0.48 -7.15 3.68
N LEU A 166 1.68 -7.25 3.08
CA LEU A 166 2.95 -7.22 3.80
C LEU A 166 3.13 -5.87 4.49
N LEU A 167 2.95 -4.76 3.78
CA LEU A 167 3.20 -3.41 4.31
C LEU A 167 2.31 -3.05 5.49
N VAL A 168 1.08 -3.56 5.56
CA VAL A 168 0.20 -3.34 6.71
C VAL A 168 0.45 -4.31 7.86
N GLY A 169 1.34 -5.29 7.68
CA GLY A 169 1.75 -6.23 8.71
C GLY A 169 2.52 -5.54 9.84
N GLU A 170 2.43 -6.09 11.04
CA GLU A 170 3.10 -5.56 12.24
C GLU A 170 4.64 -5.58 12.08
N LYS A 171 5.18 -6.62 11.41
CA LYS A 171 6.61 -6.83 11.18
C LYS A 171 7.09 -6.40 9.79
N ALA A 172 6.37 -5.49 9.13
CA ALA A 172 6.76 -5.01 7.80
C ALA A 172 8.17 -4.41 7.78
N GLY A 173 8.56 -3.61 8.80
CA GLY A 173 9.89 -3.03 8.91
C GLY A 173 11.00 -4.08 9.03
N ASP A 174 10.80 -5.12 9.86
CA ASP A 174 11.76 -6.21 10.00
C ASP A 174 11.99 -6.93 8.67
N ILE A 175 10.93 -7.15 7.89
CA ILE A 175 11.02 -7.81 6.57
C ILE A 175 11.70 -6.90 5.54
N LEU A 176 11.39 -5.62 5.51
CA LEU A 176 12.09 -4.65 4.64
C LEU A 176 13.60 -4.59 4.96
N ARG A 177 13.98 -4.70 6.22
CA ARG A 177 15.37 -4.69 6.68
C ARG A 177 16.13 -5.96 6.29
N GLN A 178 15.48 -7.13 6.42
CA GLN A 178 16.13 -8.43 6.18
C GLN A 178 16.20 -8.81 4.70
N TYR A 179 15.22 -8.39 3.87
CA TYR A 179 15.07 -8.81 2.49
C TYR A 179 15.02 -7.66 1.47
N PRO A 180 15.88 -6.62 1.58
CA PRO A 180 15.83 -5.47 0.67
C PRO A 180 16.06 -5.87 -0.80
N ASP A 181 16.89 -6.88 -1.02
CA ASP A 181 17.23 -7.43 -2.34
C ASP A 181 16.02 -8.05 -3.07
N VAL A 182 15.05 -8.56 -2.33
CA VAL A 182 13.80 -9.10 -2.91
C VAL A 182 12.94 -7.97 -3.48
N PHE A 183 12.84 -6.84 -2.78
CA PHE A 183 12.06 -5.69 -3.24
C PHE A 183 12.71 -5.03 -4.47
N CYS A 184 14.04 -5.08 -4.59
CA CYS A 184 14.76 -4.57 -5.76
C CYS A 184 14.46 -5.35 -7.06
N GLN A 185 13.96 -6.59 -6.99
CA GLN A 185 13.62 -7.36 -8.20
C GLN A 185 12.48 -6.72 -9.01
N PHE A 186 11.51 -6.12 -8.34
CA PHE A 186 10.40 -5.43 -9.02
C PHE A 186 10.45 -3.91 -8.89
N TRP A 187 11.26 -3.37 -7.97
CA TRP A 187 11.51 -1.95 -7.79
C TRP A 187 13.02 -1.64 -7.68
N PRO A 188 13.78 -1.77 -8.79
CA PRO A 188 15.23 -1.54 -8.79
C PRO A 188 15.62 -0.12 -8.37
N GLN A 189 14.70 0.84 -8.38
CA GLN A 189 14.89 2.20 -7.90
C GLN A 189 15.22 2.26 -6.40
N LEU A 190 14.92 1.20 -5.62
CA LEU A 190 15.25 1.12 -4.20
C LEU A 190 16.76 0.94 -3.96
N GLU A 191 17.49 0.31 -4.87
CA GLU A 191 18.91 -0.06 -4.66
C GLU A 191 19.80 1.14 -4.30
N PRO A 192 19.73 2.31 -4.97
CA PRO A 192 20.51 3.47 -4.58
C PRO A 192 20.16 4.03 -3.19
N LEU A 193 18.89 3.87 -2.74
CA LEU A 193 18.47 4.32 -1.42
C LEU A 193 18.98 3.37 -0.32
N ILE A 194 19.05 2.05 -0.60
CA ILE A 194 19.54 1.03 0.33
C ILE A 194 20.99 1.30 0.71
N THR A 195 21.80 1.76 -0.24
CA THR A 195 23.23 2.04 -0.04
C THR A 195 23.53 3.50 0.31
N LEU A 196 22.49 4.35 0.42
CA LEU A 196 22.67 5.77 0.67
C LEU A 196 23.13 6.04 2.11
N GLU A 197 24.33 6.54 2.27
CA GLU A 197 24.79 7.15 3.52
C GLU A 197 24.39 8.63 3.56
N GLN A 198 23.94 9.10 4.73
CA GLN A 198 23.50 10.48 4.97
C GLN A 198 24.40 11.13 6.02
N ASN A 199 25.41 11.88 5.58
CA ASN A 199 26.24 12.67 6.49
C ASN A 199 25.58 14.03 6.76
N ASN A 200 24.52 14.01 7.59
CA ASN A 200 23.73 15.19 7.93
C ASN A 200 23.34 15.12 9.42
N PRO A 201 23.43 16.20 10.20
CA PRO A 201 23.10 16.21 11.64
C PRO A 201 21.68 15.77 12.00
N TRP A 202 20.72 15.91 11.09
CA TRP A 202 19.33 15.54 11.29
C TRP A 202 19.08 14.03 11.16
N HIS A 203 19.98 13.31 10.50
CA HIS A 203 19.84 11.89 10.22
C HIS A 203 20.87 11.08 11.01
N CYS A 204 20.40 10.17 11.86
CA CYS A 204 21.24 9.22 12.57
C CYS A 204 21.35 7.87 11.84
N TRP A 205 20.63 7.72 10.72
CA TRP A 205 20.53 6.49 9.93
C TRP A 205 20.91 6.75 8.46
N GLY A 206 21.33 5.70 7.75
CA GLY A 206 21.37 5.70 6.28
C GLY A 206 19.97 5.81 5.68
N GLY A 207 19.89 6.05 4.37
CA GLY A 207 18.60 6.32 3.69
C GLY A 207 17.58 5.19 3.87
N TRP A 208 18.01 3.94 3.75
CA TRP A 208 17.13 2.78 3.89
C TRP A 208 16.65 2.56 5.32
N GLU A 209 17.53 2.59 6.30
CA GLU A 209 17.15 2.39 7.70
C GLU A 209 16.25 3.53 8.19
N HIS A 210 16.48 4.78 7.77
CA HIS A 210 15.55 5.87 8.00
C HIS A 210 14.16 5.58 7.42
N THR A 211 14.11 5.10 6.17
CA THR A 211 12.86 4.72 5.51
C THR A 211 12.12 3.63 6.28
N ILE A 212 12.82 2.61 6.77
CA ILE A 212 12.24 1.53 7.56
C ILE A 212 11.65 2.08 8.87
N HIS A 213 12.39 2.90 9.61
CA HIS A 213 11.87 3.52 10.83
C HIS A 213 10.63 4.40 10.58
N ALA A 214 10.60 5.12 9.46
CA ALA A 214 9.42 5.89 9.06
C ALA A 214 8.21 4.98 8.74
N VAL A 215 8.42 3.84 8.07
CA VAL A 215 7.37 2.83 7.83
C VAL A 215 6.86 2.23 9.14
N GLU A 216 7.76 1.88 10.07
CA GLU A 216 7.41 1.35 11.41
C GLU A 216 6.61 2.35 12.25
N ALA A 217 6.98 3.64 12.18
CA ALA A 217 6.30 4.71 12.90
C ALA A 217 4.94 5.10 12.31
N ALA A 218 4.69 4.80 11.03
CA ALA A 218 3.42 5.06 10.38
C ALA A 218 2.34 4.06 10.82
N PRO A 219 1.09 4.50 11.05
CA PRO A 219 -0.03 3.61 11.25
C PRO A 219 -0.09 2.50 10.17
N PRO A 220 -0.62 1.30 10.50
CA PRO A 220 -0.68 0.17 9.57
C PRO A 220 -1.77 0.37 8.49
N GLU A 221 -1.75 1.50 7.84
CA GLU A 221 -2.59 1.90 6.73
C GLU A 221 -1.78 1.92 5.44
N LEU A 222 -2.30 1.29 4.39
CA LEU A 222 -1.57 1.08 3.14
C LEU A 222 -1.02 2.39 2.55
N ILE A 223 -1.85 3.43 2.48
CA ILE A 223 -1.45 4.74 1.91
C ILE A 223 -0.28 5.34 2.68
N LEU A 224 -0.35 5.31 4.02
CA LEU A 224 0.68 5.90 4.88
C LEU A 224 2.00 5.13 4.75
N ARG A 225 1.96 3.81 4.83
CA ARG A 225 3.16 2.97 4.74
C ARG A 225 3.78 2.94 3.35
N LEU A 226 2.98 2.95 2.27
CA LEU A 226 3.49 3.15 0.90
C LEU A 226 4.16 4.51 0.76
N THR A 227 3.55 5.57 1.30
CA THR A 227 4.14 6.90 1.27
C THR A 227 5.48 6.91 1.99
N MET A 228 5.57 6.33 3.20
CA MET A 228 6.83 6.27 3.94
C MET A 228 7.89 5.40 3.24
N LEU A 229 7.50 4.31 2.59
CA LEU A 229 8.43 3.49 1.82
C LEU A 229 9.05 4.26 0.64
N LEU A 230 8.31 5.21 0.06
CA LEU A 230 8.69 5.88 -1.19
C LEU A 230 9.07 7.37 -1.01
N HIS A 231 8.91 7.96 0.20
CA HIS A 231 9.08 9.41 0.38
C HIS A 231 10.48 9.93 0.01
N ASP A 232 11.49 9.15 0.30
CA ASP A 232 12.91 9.51 0.13
C ASP A 232 13.60 8.83 -1.05
N ILE A 233 12.85 8.14 -1.91
CA ILE A 233 13.41 7.39 -3.05
C ILE A 233 14.20 8.27 -4.03
N GLY A 234 13.94 9.56 -4.06
CA GLY A 234 14.63 10.55 -4.89
C GLY A 234 15.92 11.12 -4.28
N LYS A 235 16.20 10.88 -2.99
CA LYS A 235 17.41 11.41 -2.31
C LYS A 235 18.72 11.06 -3.00
N PRO A 236 18.94 9.81 -3.45
CA PRO A 236 20.19 9.47 -4.12
C PRO A 236 20.49 10.33 -5.35
N ALA A 237 19.44 10.64 -6.14
CA ALA A 237 19.59 11.48 -7.34
C ALA A 237 19.78 12.97 -7.04
N CYS A 238 19.48 13.42 -5.83
CA CYS A 238 19.56 14.81 -5.39
C CYS A 238 20.72 15.09 -4.43
N LYS A 239 21.53 14.07 -4.13
CA LYS A 239 22.65 14.20 -3.19
C LYS A 239 23.67 15.21 -3.66
N SER A 240 24.00 16.16 -2.80
CA SER A 240 25.15 17.08 -2.93
C SER A 240 25.82 17.24 -1.57
N THR A 241 27.13 17.38 -1.56
CA THR A 241 27.90 17.55 -0.31
C THR A 241 28.55 18.93 -0.31
N ASP A 242 28.37 19.68 0.75
CA ASP A 242 28.96 21.02 0.89
C ASP A 242 30.45 20.97 1.29
N GLU A 243 31.09 22.16 1.36
CA GLU A 243 32.51 22.27 1.72
C GLU A 243 32.85 21.77 3.14
N LYS A 244 31.84 21.60 4.00
CA LYS A 244 31.97 21.06 5.37
C LYS A 244 31.75 19.55 5.41
N GLY A 245 31.48 18.92 4.27
CA GLY A 245 31.19 17.49 4.18
C GLY A 245 29.76 17.14 4.56
N VAL A 246 28.84 18.11 4.67
CA VAL A 246 27.42 17.86 5.00
C VAL A 246 26.64 17.56 3.74
N ASP A 247 25.85 16.49 3.78
CA ASP A 247 25.02 16.08 2.66
C ASP A 247 23.69 16.85 2.63
N HIS A 248 23.27 17.26 1.43
CA HIS A 248 22.02 17.95 1.12
C HIS A 248 21.28 17.23 0.00
N PHE A 249 19.94 17.26 0.06
CA PHE A 249 19.06 16.54 -0.87
C PHE A 249 17.97 17.48 -1.46
N TYR A 250 18.38 18.66 -1.93
CA TYR A 250 17.46 19.68 -2.41
C TYR A 250 16.60 19.17 -3.59
N GLY A 251 15.27 19.36 -3.45
CA GLY A 251 14.30 18.99 -4.48
C GLY A 251 13.96 17.51 -4.55
N HIS A 252 14.47 16.69 -3.63
CA HIS A 252 14.15 15.26 -3.60
C HIS A 252 12.65 14.94 -3.53
N PRO A 253 11.75 15.73 -2.88
CA PRO A 253 10.33 15.39 -2.84
C PRO A 253 9.70 15.29 -4.24
N ALA A 254 10.05 16.21 -5.15
CA ALA A 254 9.53 16.19 -6.51
C ALA A 254 10.08 15.00 -7.32
N VAL A 255 11.36 14.66 -7.12
CA VAL A 255 11.97 13.47 -7.74
C VAL A 255 11.38 12.20 -7.16
N SER A 256 11.20 12.13 -5.83
CA SER A 256 10.54 11.01 -5.15
C SER A 256 9.12 10.80 -5.64
N ALA A 257 8.32 11.86 -5.78
CA ALA A 257 6.95 11.79 -6.27
C ALA A 257 6.86 11.20 -7.68
N LYS A 258 7.77 11.61 -8.58
CA LYS A 258 7.84 11.06 -9.94
C LYS A 258 8.21 9.57 -9.92
N LEU A 259 9.25 9.18 -9.19
CA LEU A 259 9.67 7.79 -9.07
C LEU A 259 8.58 6.93 -8.42
N ALA A 260 7.93 7.43 -7.38
CA ALA A 260 6.82 6.75 -6.72
C ALA A 260 5.66 6.47 -7.69
N ASP A 261 5.30 7.43 -8.54
CA ASP A 261 4.26 7.24 -9.56
C ASP A 261 4.63 6.12 -10.55
N GLU A 262 5.85 6.15 -11.07
CA GLU A 262 6.37 5.12 -11.98
C GLU A 262 6.38 3.72 -11.33
N MET A 263 6.85 3.63 -10.07
CA MET A 263 6.93 2.38 -9.30
C MET A 263 5.53 1.81 -9.00
N LEU A 264 4.61 2.65 -8.55
CA LEU A 264 3.24 2.22 -8.28
C LEU A 264 2.51 1.80 -9.56
N GLN A 265 2.74 2.51 -10.67
CA GLN A 265 2.19 2.15 -11.98
C GLN A 265 2.71 0.79 -12.45
N SER A 266 4.00 0.47 -12.24
CA SER A 266 4.58 -0.81 -12.65
C SER A 266 3.90 -2.00 -11.97
N LEU A 267 3.49 -1.85 -10.71
CA LEU A 267 2.73 -2.84 -9.94
C LEU A 267 1.20 -2.70 -10.06
N LYS A 268 0.71 -1.90 -11.02
CA LYS A 268 -0.73 -1.79 -11.34
C LYS A 268 -1.60 -1.28 -10.18
N PHE A 269 -1.06 -0.39 -9.35
CA PHE A 269 -1.90 0.32 -8.38
C PHE A 269 -2.96 1.16 -9.08
N ASP A 270 -4.15 1.26 -8.49
CA ASP A 270 -5.23 2.10 -9.01
C ASP A 270 -4.87 3.60 -8.93
N ASN A 271 -5.51 4.40 -9.81
CA ASN A 271 -5.20 5.82 -9.91
C ASN A 271 -5.43 6.59 -8.61
N LYS A 272 -6.47 6.24 -7.85
CA LYS A 272 -6.79 6.93 -6.58
C LYS A 272 -5.69 6.71 -5.54
N THR A 273 -5.22 5.48 -5.41
CA THR A 273 -4.10 5.13 -4.53
C THR A 273 -2.82 5.84 -4.97
N ARG A 274 -2.50 5.79 -6.27
CA ARG A 274 -1.31 6.45 -6.82
C ARG A 274 -1.33 7.96 -6.58
N GLU A 275 -2.39 8.65 -6.99
CA GLU A 275 -2.53 10.11 -6.82
C GLU A 275 -2.39 10.52 -5.35
N ARG A 276 -2.96 9.73 -4.42
CA ARG A 276 -2.87 10.00 -2.98
C ARG A 276 -1.44 9.85 -2.48
N VAL A 277 -0.76 8.73 -2.77
CA VAL A 277 0.63 8.49 -2.34
C VAL A 277 1.57 9.51 -2.95
N VAL A 278 1.48 9.78 -4.25
CA VAL A 278 2.30 10.78 -4.95
C VAL A 278 2.15 12.16 -4.35
N THR A 279 0.91 12.58 -4.05
CA THR A 279 0.64 13.86 -3.38
C THR A 279 1.30 13.93 -2.00
N LEU A 280 1.18 12.86 -1.21
CA LEU A 280 1.79 12.82 0.12
C LEU A 280 3.33 12.81 0.05
N VAL A 281 3.91 12.08 -0.90
CA VAL A 281 5.36 12.08 -1.16
C VAL A 281 5.83 13.49 -1.60
N GLU A 282 5.10 14.17 -2.49
CA GLU A 282 5.46 15.52 -2.94
C GLU A 282 5.49 16.54 -1.80
N TYR A 283 4.57 16.39 -0.82
CA TYR A 283 4.44 17.36 0.27
C TYR A 283 5.04 16.92 1.60
N HIS A 284 5.68 15.74 1.69
CA HIS A 284 6.19 15.24 2.97
C HIS A 284 7.16 16.20 3.65
N ASP A 285 8.03 16.88 2.91
CA ASP A 285 9.05 17.81 3.44
C ASP A 285 8.62 19.27 3.44
N VAL A 286 7.40 19.60 2.94
CA VAL A 286 6.95 20.99 2.88
C VAL A 286 6.85 21.60 4.29
N GLN A 287 7.38 22.81 4.48
CA GLN A 287 7.25 23.54 5.76
C GLN A 287 5.88 24.22 5.83
N ILE A 288 5.04 23.81 6.76
CA ILE A 288 3.74 24.41 7.04
C ILE A 288 3.87 25.26 8.32
N PRO A 289 3.76 26.59 8.24
CA PRO A 289 3.77 27.41 9.45
C PRO A 289 2.61 27.04 10.38
N ASN A 290 2.87 26.85 11.67
CA ASN A 290 1.87 26.48 12.68
C ASN A 290 0.97 27.65 13.06
N ARG A 291 0.23 28.23 12.08
CA ARG A 291 -0.74 29.32 12.24
C ARG A 291 -2.08 28.86 11.68
N GLU A 292 -3.17 29.24 12.33
CA GLU A 292 -4.54 28.88 11.92
C GLU A 292 -4.78 29.12 10.42
N ARG A 293 -4.43 30.30 9.90
CA ARG A 293 -4.54 30.63 8.48
C ARG A 293 -3.76 29.68 7.57
N SER A 294 -2.56 29.23 7.98
CA SER A 294 -1.76 28.29 7.18
C SER A 294 -2.40 26.90 7.18
N VAL A 295 -2.86 26.43 8.34
CA VAL A 295 -3.59 25.16 8.49
C VAL A 295 -4.86 25.20 7.66
N HIS A 296 -5.66 26.26 7.75
CA HIS A 296 -6.88 26.44 6.95
C HIS A 296 -6.60 26.37 5.44
N LYS A 297 -5.55 27.07 4.97
CA LYS A 297 -5.14 27.05 3.56
C LYS A 297 -4.76 25.64 3.09
N TRP A 298 -4.00 24.89 3.91
CA TRP A 298 -3.59 23.54 3.56
C TRP A 298 -4.74 22.54 3.63
N LEU A 299 -5.67 22.69 4.58
CA LEU A 299 -6.92 21.94 4.60
C LEU A 299 -7.71 22.14 3.30
N GLY A 300 -7.84 23.39 2.85
CA GLY A 300 -8.52 23.70 1.61
C GLY A 300 -7.83 23.17 0.37
N ARG A 301 -6.49 23.16 0.35
CA ARG A 301 -5.69 22.65 -0.77
C ARG A 301 -5.75 21.14 -0.93
N LEU A 302 -5.64 20.40 0.17
CA LEU A 302 -5.52 18.95 0.17
C LEU A 302 -6.84 18.23 0.48
N GLY A 303 -7.78 18.92 1.09
CA GLY A 303 -8.93 18.34 1.76
C GLY A 303 -8.55 17.74 3.12
N PRO A 304 -9.54 17.59 4.03
CA PRO A 304 -9.27 17.13 5.40
C PRO A 304 -8.54 15.81 5.49
N GLU A 305 -9.01 14.79 4.76
CA GLU A 305 -8.43 13.44 4.81
C GLU A 305 -6.93 13.44 4.45
N THR A 306 -6.57 14.07 3.31
CA THR A 306 -5.17 14.12 2.85
C THR A 306 -4.31 14.98 3.77
N PHE A 307 -4.88 16.05 4.35
CA PHE A 307 -4.14 16.91 5.28
C PHE A 307 -3.79 16.15 6.57
N PHE A 308 -4.74 15.42 7.17
CA PHE A 308 -4.44 14.59 8.35
C PHE A 308 -3.43 13.48 8.03
N GLN A 309 -3.54 12.84 6.87
CA GLN A 309 -2.53 11.89 6.40
C GLN A 309 -1.15 12.54 6.27
N LEU A 310 -1.07 13.77 5.74
CA LEU A 310 0.20 14.49 5.65
C LEU A 310 0.81 14.79 7.03
N LEU A 311 0.00 15.13 8.03
CA LEU A 311 0.51 15.31 9.40
C LEU A 311 1.08 14.00 9.97
N GLU A 312 0.38 12.86 9.74
CA GLU A 312 0.89 11.53 10.14
C GLU A 312 2.18 11.15 9.41
N ILE A 313 2.30 11.45 8.10
CA ILE A 313 3.52 11.24 7.32
C ILE A 313 4.69 12.05 7.91
N LYS A 314 4.47 13.33 8.22
CA LYS A 314 5.49 14.19 8.83
C LYS A 314 5.89 13.72 10.23
N ARG A 315 4.95 13.20 11.00
CA ARG A 315 5.21 12.60 12.31
C ARG A 315 6.07 11.35 12.15
N ALA A 316 5.69 10.46 11.24
CA ALA A 316 6.40 9.21 11.01
C ALA A 316 7.83 9.44 10.48
N ASP A 317 8.02 10.38 9.54
CA ASP A 317 9.33 10.82 9.06
C ASP A 317 10.19 11.37 10.22
N GLY A 318 9.60 12.26 11.06
CA GLY A 318 10.28 12.79 12.23
C GLY A 318 10.72 11.72 13.23
N MET A 319 9.91 10.67 13.43
CA MET A 319 10.27 9.54 14.31
C MET A 319 11.44 8.71 13.77
N GLY A 320 11.69 8.75 12.46
CA GLY A 320 12.88 8.16 11.82
C GLY A 320 14.14 9.05 11.90
N GLN A 321 14.07 10.21 12.53
CA GLN A 321 15.17 11.18 12.68
C GLN A 321 15.73 11.21 14.11
N ALA A 322 16.73 12.06 14.36
CA ALA A 322 17.28 12.27 15.69
C ALA A 322 16.24 12.98 16.60
N TYR A 323 15.61 12.23 17.51
CA TYR A 323 14.48 12.69 18.33
C TYR A 323 14.68 14.05 18.98
N GLU A 324 15.84 14.31 19.58
CA GLU A 324 16.12 15.59 20.25
C GLU A 324 16.06 16.81 19.32
N LEU A 325 16.29 16.61 18.02
CA LEU A 325 16.25 17.67 17.02
C LEU A 325 14.85 17.89 16.45
N VAL A 326 13.96 16.92 16.59
CA VAL A 326 12.61 16.95 15.97
C VAL A 326 11.47 17.03 16.97
N LYS A 327 11.71 16.89 18.26
CA LYS A 327 10.68 16.86 19.31
C LYS A 327 9.76 18.09 19.29
N ASP A 328 10.31 19.28 19.08
CA ASP A 328 9.51 20.52 19.01
C ASP A 328 8.62 20.52 17.76
N ARG A 329 9.15 20.05 16.63
CA ARG A 329 8.38 19.87 15.39
C ARG A 329 7.26 18.84 15.56
N LEU A 330 7.47 17.75 16.30
CA LEU A 330 6.44 16.78 16.60
C LEU A 330 5.31 17.37 17.44
N ALA A 331 5.65 18.22 18.44
CA ALA A 331 4.65 18.94 19.22
C ALA A 331 3.84 19.94 18.38
N GLU A 332 4.50 20.65 17.46
CA GLU A 332 3.81 21.54 16.51
C GLU A 332 2.83 20.78 15.59
N LEU A 333 3.12 19.55 15.18
CA LEU A 333 2.20 18.75 14.37
C LEU A 333 0.90 18.42 15.13
N GLU A 334 0.97 18.11 16.43
CA GLU A 334 -0.21 17.87 17.26
C GLU A 334 -1.05 19.16 17.43
N GLU A 335 -0.39 20.32 17.59
CA GLU A 335 -1.10 21.61 17.61
C GLU A 335 -1.78 21.91 16.26
N MET A 336 -1.11 21.61 15.13
CA MET A 336 -1.71 21.77 13.79
C MET A 336 -2.93 20.89 13.61
N LYS A 337 -2.86 19.64 14.11
CA LYS A 337 -3.98 18.70 14.10
C LYS A 337 -5.17 19.26 14.87
N SER A 338 -4.94 19.75 16.10
CA SER A 338 -6.01 20.35 16.92
C SER A 338 -6.63 21.56 16.23
N LYS A 339 -5.83 22.46 15.64
CA LYS A 339 -6.33 23.61 14.87
C LYS A 339 -7.17 23.18 13.68
N ALA A 340 -6.75 22.13 12.95
CA ALA A 340 -7.50 21.59 11.83
C ALA A 340 -8.87 21.04 12.26
N GLU A 341 -8.91 20.30 13.37
CA GLU A 341 -10.13 19.78 13.96
C GLU A 341 -11.09 20.92 14.38
N GLU A 342 -10.57 22.00 14.99
CA GLU A 342 -11.34 23.18 15.36
C GLU A 342 -11.93 23.90 14.14
N ILE A 343 -11.13 24.10 13.07
CA ILE A 343 -11.58 24.71 11.80
C ILE A 343 -12.75 23.92 11.22
N ILE A 344 -12.64 22.59 11.20
CA ILE A 344 -13.69 21.71 10.69
C ILE A 344 -14.93 21.76 11.59
N ALA A 345 -14.76 21.68 12.91
CA ALA A 345 -15.87 21.71 13.87
C ALA A 345 -16.65 23.03 13.83
N GLN A 346 -15.98 24.14 13.55
CA GLN A 346 -16.60 25.46 13.36
C GLN A 346 -17.33 25.62 12.02
N GLY A 347 -17.27 24.60 11.14
CA GLY A 347 -17.89 24.64 9.81
C GLY A 347 -17.27 25.68 8.88
N GLN A 348 -15.98 26.04 9.09
CA GLN A 348 -15.29 26.93 8.20
C GLN A 348 -15.15 26.33 6.80
N CYS A 349 -15.16 27.19 5.77
CA CYS A 349 -15.08 26.74 4.37
C CYS A 349 -13.71 26.13 4.09
N VAL A 350 -13.65 24.83 3.80
CA VAL A 350 -12.43 24.11 3.45
C VAL A 350 -12.49 23.44 2.08
N SER A 351 -13.63 23.56 1.37
CA SER A 351 -13.82 22.96 0.05
C SER A 351 -14.77 23.77 -0.81
N LEU A 352 -14.79 23.47 -2.12
CA LEU A 352 -15.76 24.07 -3.05
C LEU A 352 -17.21 23.83 -2.65
N LYS A 353 -17.52 22.76 -1.89
CA LYS A 353 -18.86 22.46 -1.42
C LYS A 353 -19.31 23.40 -0.29
N ASP A 354 -18.35 23.97 0.44
CA ASP A 354 -18.59 24.84 1.58
C ASP A 354 -18.69 26.31 1.18
N LEU A 355 -18.41 26.64 -0.10
CA LEU A 355 -18.62 27.98 -0.63
C LEU A 355 -20.10 28.37 -0.57
N ALA A 356 -20.39 29.61 -0.17
CA ALA A 356 -21.72 30.17 -0.16
C ALA A 356 -22.32 30.40 -1.58
N VAL A 357 -21.56 30.10 -2.64
CA VAL A 357 -21.94 30.11 -4.04
C VAL A 357 -21.52 28.80 -4.71
N ASN A 358 -22.20 28.45 -5.81
CA ASN A 358 -21.93 27.25 -6.57
C ASN A 358 -21.89 27.54 -8.09
N GLY A 359 -21.65 26.50 -8.92
CA GLY A 359 -21.56 26.67 -10.37
C GLY A 359 -22.78 27.30 -11.02
N ARG A 360 -23.99 27.10 -10.48
CA ARG A 360 -25.21 27.74 -11.01
C ARG A 360 -25.22 29.24 -10.77
N ASP A 361 -24.69 29.66 -9.63
CA ASP A 361 -24.56 31.08 -9.28
C ASP A 361 -23.57 31.80 -10.21
N VAL A 362 -22.45 31.14 -10.52
CA VAL A 362 -21.45 31.63 -11.47
C VAL A 362 -22.02 31.77 -12.87
N ILE A 363 -22.80 30.77 -13.34
CA ILE A 363 -23.50 30.83 -14.63
C ILE A 363 -24.57 31.92 -14.62
N ALA A 364 -25.36 32.03 -13.57
CA ALA A 364 -26.38 33.08 -13.43
C ALA A 364 -25.77 34.49 -13.43
N ALA A 365 -24.52 34.64 -12.97
CA ALA A 365 -23.75 35.87 -13.03
C ALA A 365 -23.25 36.21 -14.45
N GLY A 366 -23.50 35.38 -15.48
CA GLY A 366 -23.21 35.64 -16.88
C GLY A 366 -21.96 34.96 -17.44
N ILE A 367 -21.35 34.04 -16.67
CA ILE A 367 -20.23 33.22 -17.13
C ILE A 367 -20.77 32.02 -17.93
N ALA A 368 -20.19 31.76 -19.10
CA ALA A 368 -20.60 30.63 -19.93
C ALA A 368 -20.34 29.27 -19.24
N PRO A 369 -21.23 28.28 -19.35
CA PRO A 369 -20.98 26.94 -18.85
C PRO A 369 -19.70 26.35 -19.44
N GLY A 370 -18.84 25.77 -18.58
CA GLY A 370 -17.59 25.17 -19.01
C GLY A 370 -16.47 25.24 -17.96
N PRO A 371 -15.22 24.98 -18.36
CA PRO A 371 -14.08 24.96 -17.43
C PRO A 371 -13.86 26.27 -16.66
N GLU A 372 -14.31 27.41 -17.21
CA GLU A 372 -14.20 28.72 -16.57
C GLU A 372 -14.95 28.79 -15.25
N VAL A 373 -16.12 28.15 -15.16
CA VAL A 373 -16.91 28.07 -13.92
C VAL A 373 -16.08 27.43 -12.80
N GLY A 374 -15.38 26.34 -13.12
CA GLY A 374 -14.50 25.65 -12.15
C GLY A 374 -13.31 26.53 -11.74
N ARG A 375 -12.71 27.26 -12.69
CA ARG A 375 -11.59 28.18 -12.39
C ARG A 375 -12.01 29.31 -11.45
N ILE A 376 -13.17 29.90 -11.67
CA ILE A 376 -13.71 30.96 -10.80
C ILE A 376 -13.99 30.42 -9.40
N LEU A 377 -14.66 29.27 -9.28
CA LEU A 377 -14.94 28.67 -7.97
C LEU A 377 -13.65 28.34 -7.21
N ASN A 378 -12.64 27.79 -7.85
CA ASN A 378 -11.35 27.51 -7.23
C ASN A 378 -10.66 28.79 -6.73
N ARG A 379 -10.68 29.87 -7.52
CA ARG A 379 -10.13 31.16 -7.13
C ARG A 379 -10.90 31.78 -5.96
N LEU A 380 -12.22 31.70 -5.95
CA LEU A 380 -13.03 32.16 -4.82
C LEU A 380 -12.69 31.37 -3.56
N LEU A 381 -12.52 30.06 -3.68
CA LEU A 381 -12.07 29.23 -2.56
C LEU A 381 -10.69 29.70 -2.04
N GLU A 382 -9.71 29.91 -2.91
CA GLU A 382 -8.40 30.43 -2.54
C GLU A 382 -8.48 31.78 -1.80
N GLN A 383 -9.36 32.69 -2.27
CA GLN A 383 -9.57 33.97 -1.61
C GLN A 383 -10.23 33.83 -0.24
N VAL A 384 -11.18 32.92 -0.06
CA VAL A 384 -11.79 32.59 1.23
C VAL A 384 -10.76 31.97 2.18
N LEU A 385 -10.02 30.98 1.72
CA LEU A 385 -8.97 30.31 2.50
C LEU A 385 -7.82 31.25 2.90
N SER A 386 -7.55 32.28 2.09
CA SER A 386 -6.57 33.33 2.41
C SER A 386 -7.16 34.48 3.23
N GLU A 387 -8.44 34.36 3.64
CA GLU A 387 -9.17 35.41 4.39
C GLU A 387 -9.21 36.79 3.69
N SER A 388 -8.94 36.80 2.37
CA SER A 388 -9.04 38.03 1.57
C SER A 388 -10.48 38.37 1.22
N VAL A 389 -11.37 37.39 1.22
CA VAL A 389 -12.80 37.51 0.95
C VAL A 389 -13.60 36.68 1.96
N GLN A 390 -14.69 37.23 2.48
CA GLN A 390 -15.59 36.50 3.38
C GLN A 390 -16.45 35.52 2.60
N ASN A 391 -16.65 34.30 3.13
CA ASN A 391 -17.53 33.30 2.55
C ASN A 391 -19.01 33.67 2.78
N ARG A 392 -19.45 34.77 2.16
CA ARG A 392 -20.84 35.22 2.15
C ARG A 392 -21.32 35.33 0.72
N ARG A 393 -22.54 34.84 0.47
CA ARG A 393 -23.10 34.79 -0.87
C ARG A 393 -23.03 36.14 -1.59
N GLU A 394 -23.40 37.23 -0.96
CA GLU A 394 -23.42 38.57 -1.52
C GLU A 394 -22.00 39.03 -1.89
N THR A 395 -21.03 38.79 -0.99
CA THR A 395 -19.62 39.15 -1.21
C THR A 395 -19.04 38.37 -2.38
N LEU A 396 -19.27 37.06 -2.43
CA LEU A 396 -18.75 36.21 -3.48
C LEU A 396 -19.39 36.53 -4.86
N LEU A 397 -20.69 36.86 -4.89
CA LEU A 397 -21.36 37.31 -6.12
C LEU A 397 -20.81 38.64 -6.63
N SER A 398 -20.45 39.57 -5.74
CA SER A 398 -19.77 40.84 -6.11
C SER A 398 -18.43 40.57 -6.77
N VAL A 399 -17.61 39.69 -6.20
CA VAL A 399 -16.31 39.28 -6.80
C VAL A 399 -16.50 38.66 -8.18
N ILE A 400 -17.49 37.79 -8.34
CA ILE A 400 -17.81 37.18 -9.65
C ILE A 400 -18.23 38.27 -10.67
N ALA A 401 -18.98 39.29 -10.24
CA ALA A 401 -19.45 40.37 -11.13
C ALA A 401 -18.28 41.22 -11.64
N ASP A 402 -17.25 41.45 -10.83
CA ASP A 402 -16.05 42.20 -11.21
C ASP A 402 -15.17 41.45 -12.23
N GLU A 403 -15.32 40.15 -12.31
CA GLU A 403 -14.58 39.27 -13.26
C GLU A 403 -15.28 39.14 -14.63
N ARG A 404 -16.40 39.79 -14.85
CA ARG A 404 -17.04 39.75 -16.15
C ARG A 404 -16.09 40.37 -17.21
N PRO A 405 -15.81 39.66 -18.31
CA PRO A 405 -15.12 40.31 -19.40
C PRO A 405 -15.93 41.54 -19.80
N ASN A 406 -15.28 42.74 -19.72
CA ASN A 406 -15.85 43.97 -20.19
C ASN A 406 -16.46 43.70 -21.59
N ARG A 407 -17.78 43.66 -21.68
CA ARG A 407 -18.45 43.80 -22.97
C ARG A 407 -18.21 45.23 -23.45
N SER A 408 -16.98 45.50 -23.89
CA SER A 408 -16.73 46.68 -24.71
C SER A 408 -17.57 46.56 -25.98
N ASN A 409 -18.43 47.53 -26.18
CA ASN A 409 -19.33 47.73 -27.31
C ASN A 409 -18.69 47.44 -28.65
#